data_d9a331f9ecd89983aa7a16642e504b1b
#
_entry.id   d9a331f9ecd89983aa7a16642e504b1b
#
_cell.length_a   1.000
_cell.length_b   1.000
_cell.length_c   1.000
_cell.angle_alpha   90.00
_cell.angle_beta   90.00
_cell.angle_gamma   90.00
#
_symmetry.space_group_name_H-M   'P 1'
#
loop_
_entity.id
_entity.type
_entity.pdbx_description
1 polymer ?
#
loop_
_entity_poly.entity_id
_entity_poly.type
_entity_poly.pdbx_seq_one_letter_code
_entity_poly.pdbx_strand_id
1 'polypeptide(L)'
;QGLNIGRNIGLLADIPKTAGGQTVNRLCGSSMQALHTAAAQIMTNQGEVFIIGGVEHMGHVGMMHGVDLNPEASKHYAKASNMMGLTAEMLGRMNNVTREEQDAFGLESHRRAWAATTEGRFDNEIIGIEGHDAAGRLQLCTVDEVIRPDATMEQMQKLRPAFDPKGGTVTAATSSALSDGASAMLVMSAQKAKDLGLKPRARIRSMAV
;
A
#
# COMPACT_ATOMS: atom_id res chain seq x y z
N GLN A 1 -5.57 13.69 3.01
CA GLN A 1 -6.52 12.58 3.17
C GLN A 1 -7.64 13.01 4.12
N GLY A 2 -8.85 12.73 3.79
CA GLY A 2 -10.00 13.08 4.60
C GLY A 2 -11.19 13.52 3.76
N LEU A 3 -12.36 13.66 4.37
CA LEU A 3 -13.61 13.92 3.68
C LEU A 3 -13.81 12.94 2.51
N ASN A 4 -14.37 13.42 1.38
CA ASN A 4 -14.45 12.60 0.16
C ASN A 4 -13.20 12.85 -0.71
N ILE A 5 -12.08 12.19 -0.35
CA ILE A 5 -10.82 12.35 -1.08
C ILE A 5 -10.95 11.93 -2.55
N GLY A 6 -11.73 10.90 -2.86
CA GLY A 6 -11.99 10.47 -4.23
C GLY A 6 -12.61 11.61 -5.08
N ARG A 7 -13.52 12.38 -4.51
CA ARG A 7 -14.08 13.57 -5.19
C ARG A 7 -13.04 14.67 -5.38
N ASN A 8 -12.25 14.93 -4.35
CA ASN A 8 -11.22 15.97 -4.41
C ASN A 8 -10.16 15.65 -5.46
N ILE A 9 -9.71 14.41 -5.52
CA ILE A 9 -8.77 13.94 -6.56
C ILE A 9 -9.37 14.10 -7.95
N GLY A 10 -10.64 13.71 -8.14
CA GLY A 10 -11.33 13.90 -9.41
C GLY A 10 -11.38 15.34 -9.87
N LEU A 11 -11.62 16.30 -8.96
CA LEU A 11 -11.61 17.72 -9.28
C LEU A 11 -10.21 18.24 -9.63
N LEU A 12 -9.18 17.80 -8.91
CA LEU A 12 -7.78 18.16 -9.18
C LEU A 12 -7.24 17.57 -10.50
N ALA A 13 -7.79 16.43 -10.91
CA ALA A 13 -7.45 15.75 -12.17
C ALA A 13 -8.35 16.18 -13.35
N ASP A 14 -9.10 17.28 -13.21
CA ASP A 14 -10.01 17.80 -14.23
C ASP A 14 -11.06 16.77 -14.74
N ILE A 15 -11.42 15.80 -13.90
CA ILE A 15 -12.54 14.90 -14.20
C ILE A 15 -13.83 15.75 -14.28
N PRO A 16 -14.71 15.50 -15.25
CA PRO A 16 -15.94 16.28 -15.41
C PRO A 16 -16.71 16.42 -14.10
N LYS A 17 -17.16 17.64 -13.79
CA LYS A 17 -17.89 17.93 -12.54
C LYS A 17 -19.18 17.13 -12.38
N THR A 18 -19.72 16.61 -13.48
CA THR A 18 -20.87 15.70 -13.52
C THR A 18 -20.57 14.30 -13.04
N ALA A 19 -19.28 13.89 -13.02
CA ALA A 19 -18.89 12.61 -12.44
C ALA A 19 -18.96 12.70 -10.92
N GLY A 20 -19.63 11.76 -10.28
CA GLY A 20 -19.67 11.61 -8.82
C GLY A 20 -18.31 11.17 -8.27
N GLY A 21 -18.17 11.23 -6.96
CA GLY A 21 -16.98 10.69 -6.27
C GLY A 21 -17.39 9.97 -5.00
N GLN A 22 -16.75 8.85 -4.72
CA GLN A 22 -16.93 8.05 -3.51
C GLN A 22 -15.56 7.73 -2.90
N THR A 23 -15.49 7.69 -1.59
CA THR A 23 -14.32 7.23 -0.86
C THR A 23 -14.70 6.01 -0.04
N VAL A 24 -13.87 5.00 -0.08
CA VAL A 24 -13.99 3.80 0.75
C VAL A 24 -12.76 3.65 1.62
N ASN A 25 -12.95 3.12 2.82
CA ASN A 25 -11.85 2.79 3.71
C ASN A 25 -12.00 1.32 4.16
N ARG A 26 -11.03 0.52 3.74
CA ARG A 26 -10.81 -0.86 4.17
C ARG A 26 -9.31 -1.05 4.43
N LEU A 27 -8.69 -0.06 5.05
CA LEU A 27 -7.26 -0.02 5.32
C LEU A 27 -6.46 -0.33 4.04
N CYS A 28 -5.47 -1.22 4.10
CA CYS A 28 -4.65 -1.62 2.95
C CYS A 28 -5.44 -2.21 1.76
N GLY A 29 -6.66 -2.70 2.00
CA GLY A 29 -7.56 -3.25 0.99
C GLY A 29 -8.49 -2.22 0.33
N SER A 30 -8.35 -0.91 0.61
CA SER A 30 -9.30 0.12 0.13
C SER A 30 -9.38 0.20 -1.38
N SER A 31 -8.24 0.20 -2.09
CA SER A 31 -8.22 0.25 -3.56
C SER A 31 -8.88 -0.98 -4.19
N MET A 32 -8.66 -2.16 -3.61
CA MET A 32 -9.35 -3.39 -4.03
C MET A 32 -10.85 -3.29 -3.78
N GLN A 33 -11.27 -2.71 -2.64
CA GLN A 33 -12.69 -2.46 -2.37
C GLN A 33 -13.30 -1.47 -3.37
N ALA A 34 -12.58 -0.42 -3.76
CA ALA A 34 -13.03 0.50 -4.81
C ALA A 34 -13.26 -0.23 -6.14
N LEU A 35 -12.33 -1.15 -6.51
CA LEU A 35 -12.48 -2.02 -7.67
C LEU A 35 -13.72 -2.89 -7.58
N HIS A 36 -13.95 -3.57 -6.44
CA HIS A 36 -15.13 -4.41 -6.22
C HIS A 36 -16.43 -3.61 -6.35
N THR A 37 -16.46 -2.41 -5.76
CA THR A 37 -17.63 -1.52 -5.82
C THR A 37 -17.92 -1.09 -7.27
N ALA A 38 -16.91 -0.66 -8.02
CA ALA A 38 -17.07 -0.29 -9.43
C ALA A 38 -17.54 -1.48 -10.30
N ALA A 39 -16.95 -2.65 -10.10
CA ALA A 39 -17.36 -3.86 -10.82
C ALA A 39 -18.81 -4.24 -10.52
N ALA A 40 -19.23 -4.20 -9.25
CA ALA A 40 -20.60 -4.47 -8.84
C ALA A 40 -21.59 -3.48 -9.47
N GLN A 41 -21.25 -2.19 -9.49
CA GLN A 41 -22.10 -1.17 -10.12
C GLN A 41 -22.22 -1.35 -11.64
N ILE A 42 -21.14 -1.76 -12.32
CA ILE A 42 -21.20 -2.10 -13.73
C ILE A 42 -22.11 -3.33 -13.95
N MET A 43 -21.96 -4.38 -13.15
CA MET A 43 -22.77 -5.60 -13.23
C MET A 43 -24.26 -5.34 -12.96
N THR A 44 -24.59 -4.33 -12.18
CA THR A 44 -25.98 -3.94 -11.86
C THR A 44 -26.49 -2.77 -12.70
N ASN A 45 -25.78 -2.38 -13.75
CA ASN A 45 -26.12 -1.27 -14.67
C ASN A 45 -26.31 0.09 -13.98
N GLN A 46 -25.59 0.35 -12.88
CA GLN A 46 -25.60 1.64 -12.19
C GLN A 46 -24.55 2.62 -12.72
N GLY A 47 -23.74 2.18 -13.65
CA GLY A 47 -22.73 2.98 -14.34
C GLY A 47 -21.94 2.11 -15.32
N GLU A 48 -21.29 2.73 -16.29
CA GLU A 48 -20.56 2.02 -17.33
C GLU A 48 -19.05 2.15 -17.22
N VAL A 49 -18.58 3.29 -16.69
CA VAL A 49 -17.16 3.66 -16.65
C VAL A 49 -16.82 4.25 -15.28
N PHE A 50 -15.78 3.73 -14.65
CA PHE A 50 -15.29 4.20 -13.37
C PHE A 50 -13.78 4.39 -13.41
N ILE A 51 -13.31 5.46 -12.80
CA ILE A 51 -11.91 5.61 -12.40
C ILE A 51 -11.85 5.23 -10.93
N ILE A 52 -11.04 4.24 -10.60
CA ILE A 52 -10.76 3.83 -9.23
C ILE A 52 -9.29 4.08 -8.91
N GLY A 53 -8.98 4.22 -7.65
CA GLY A 53 -7.59 4.38 -7.23
C GLY A 53 -7.44 4.24 -5.74
N GLY A 54 -6.24 4.47 -5.29
CA GLY A 54 -5.88 4.57 -3.89
C GLY A 54 -4.82 5.61 -3.68
N VAL A 55 -4.77 6.16 -2.50
CA VAL A 55 -3.75 7.10 -2.07
C VAL A 55 -3.46 6.90 -0.60
N GLU A 56 -2.19 6.91 -0.26
CA GLU A 56 -1.71 6.93 1.12
C GLU A 56 -0.56 7.91 1.23
N HIS A 57 -0.62 8.79 2.22
CA HIS A 57 0.42 9.78 2.49
C HIS A 57 0.90 9.60 3.94
N MET A 58 1.72 8.59 4.16
CA MET A 58 2.18 8.20 5.50
C MET A 58 3.19 9.18 6.09
N GLY A 59 3.88 9.92 5.26
CA GLY A 59 4.81 10.97 5.70
C GLY A 59 4.10 12.17 6.33
N HIS A 60 2.84 12.45 5.95
CA HIS A 60 2.06 13.60 6.42
C HIS A 60 0.95 13.20 7.40
N VAL A 61 0.33 12.05 7.19
CA VAL A 61 -0.77 11.53 8.01
C VAL A 61 -0.35 10.22 8.65
N GLY A 62 -0.02 10.26 9.94
CA GLY A 62 0.40 9.07 10.68
C GLY A 62 -0.68 7.99 10.71
N MET A 63 -0.30 6.72 10.76
CA MET A 63 -1.20 5.55 10.71
C MET A 63 -2.30 5.57 11.78
N MET A 64 -2.05 6.19 12.93
CA MET A 64 -3.02 6.28 14.04
C MET A 64 -3.75 7.63 14.08
N HIS A 65 -3.57 8.48 13.08
CA HIS A 65 -4.21 9.78 13.04
C HIS A 65 -5.75 9.64 12.94
N GLY A 66 -6.45 10.25 13.88
CA GLY A 66 -7.92 10.21 13.93
C GLY A 66 -8.51 8.85 14.32
N VAL A 67 -7.71 7.92 14.83
CA VAL A 67 -8.19 6.63 15.34
C VAL A 67 -8.68 6.80 16.77
N ASP A 68 -9.98 6.60 16.96
CA ASP A 68 -10.63 6.58 18.26
C ASP A 68 -11.40 5.26 18.40
N LEU A 69 -10.79 4.30 19.11
CA LEU A 69 -11.34 2.96 19.25
C LEU A 69 -12.36 2.93 20.38
N ASN A 70 -13.56 2.40 20.10
CA ASN A 70 -14.53 2.12 21.13
C ASN A 70 -13.93 1.10 22.14
N PRO A 71 -13.90 1.42 23.47
CA PRO A 71 -13.35 0.52 24.48
C PRO A 71 -14.03 -0.86 24.52
N GLU A 72 -15.30 -0.94 24.18
CA GLU A 72 -16.08 -2.19 24.16
C GLU A 72 -15.56 -3.17 23.07
N ALA A 73 -14.88 -2.68 22.05
CA ALA A 73 -14.29 -3.52 21.00
C ALA A 73 -13.31 -4.56 21.58
N SER A 74 -12.68 -4.26 22.72
CA SER A 74 -11.79 -5.19 23.43
C SER A 74 -12.48 -6.48 23.91
N LYS A 75 -13.79 -6.52 23.96
CA LYS A 75 -14.58 -7.73 24.25
C LYS A 75 -14.59 -8.73 23.08
N HIS A 76 -14.32 -8.27 21.87
CA HIS A 76 -14.41 -9.05 20.64
C HIS A 76 -13.06 -9.43 20.07
N TYR A 77 -12.02 -8.61 20.28
CA TYR A 77 -10.67 -8.88 19.81
C TYR A 77 -9.61 -8.26 20.72
N ALA A 78 -8.44 -8.82 20.71
CA ALA A 78 -7.31 -8.26 21.45
C ALA A 78 -6.86 -6.93 20.82
N LYS A 79 -6.63 -5.89 21.63
CA LYS A 79 -6.16 -4.60 21.16
C LYS A 79 -4.88 -4.71 20.30
N ALA A 80 -4.03 -5.68 20.63
CA ALA A 80 -2.80 -5.96 19.89
C ALA A 80 -3.05 -6.41 18.43
N SER A 81 -4.22 -6.95 18.10
CA SER A 81 -4.56 -7.37 16.72
C SER A 81 -4.67 -6.19 15.75
N ASN A 82 -4.84 -4.96 16.24
CA ASN A 82 -4.80 -3.74 15.44
C ASN A 82 -3.37 -3.20 15.23
N MET A 83 -2.37 -3.84 15.84
CA MET A 83 -0.96 -3.47 15.73
C MET A 83 -0.22 -4.55 14.94
N MET A 84 -0.06 -4.35 13.63
CA MET A 84 0.50 -5.34 12.70
C MET A 84 1.85 -5.91 13.16
N GLY A 85 2.71 -5.09 13.77
CA GLY A 85 3.98 -5.55 14.32
C GLY A 85 3.80 -6.58 15.45
N LEU A 86 2.84 -6.39 16.35
CA LEU A 86 2.55 -7.38 17.41
C LEU A 86 1.88 -8.63 16.85
N THR A 87 1.09 -8.51 15.80
CA THR A 87 0.54 -9.66 15.07
C THR A 87 1.68 -10.47 14.44
N ALA A 88 2.66 -9.82 13.82
CA ALA A 88 3.83 -10.48 13.26
C ALA A 88 4.65 -11.20 14.34
N GLU A 89 4.87 -10.57 15.50
CA GLU A 89 5.54 -11.19 16.65
C GLU A 89 4.80 -12.46 17.13
N MET A 90 3.49 -12.38 17.22
CA MET A 90 2.65 -13.53 17.60
C MET A 90 2.77 -14.68 16.59
N LEU A 91 2.67 -14.38 15.30
CA LEU A 91 2.79 -15.38 14.23
C LEU A 91 4.19 -16.00 14.19
N GLY A 92 5.24 -15.19 14.38
CA GLY A 92 6.61 -15.67 14.49
C GLY A 92 6.76 -16.71 15.61
N ARG A 93 6.22 -16.42 16.80
CA ARG A 93 6.23 -17.35 17.94
C ARG A 93 5.42 -18.61 17.67
N MET A 94 4.21 -18.48 17.12
CA MET A 94 3.32 -19.62 16.82
C MET A 94 3.92 -20.59 15.80
N ASN A 95 4.70 -20.08 14.86
CA ASN A 95 5.30 -20.85 13.77
C ASN A 95 6.80 -21.12 13.98
N ASN A 96 7.35 -20.76 15.15
CA ASN A 96 8.78 -20.91 15.48
C ASN A 96 9.72 -20.27 14.44
N VAL A 97 9.34 -19.13 13.88
CA VAL A 97 10.20 -18.38 12.96
C VAL A 97 11.24 -17.61 13.77
N THR A 98 12.49 -17.95 13.58
CA THR A 98 13.59 -17.35 14.34
C THR A 98 13.97 -15.95 13.87
N ARG A 99 14.69 -15.22 14.67
CA ARG A 99 15.22 -13.90 14.31
C ARG A 99 16.20 -14.00 13.13
N GLU A 100 17.03 -15.02 13.11
CA GLU A 100 17.98 -15.27 12.01
C GLU A 100 17.28 -15.52 10.69
N GLU A 101 16.21 -16.32 10.69
CA GLU A 101 15.41 -16.56 9.48
C GLU A 101 14.76 -15.27 8.96
N GLN A 102 14.23 -14.43 9.86
CA GLN A 102 13.65 -13.13 9.49
C GLN A 102 14.71 -12.20 8.90
N ASP A 103 15.86 -12.08 9.54
CA ASP A 103 16.96 -11.23 9.06
C ASP A 103 17.50 -11.75 7.72
N ALA A 104 17.67 -13.06 7.54
CA ALA A 104 18.10 -13.66 6.27
C ALA A 104 17.10 -13.37 5.14
N PHE A 105 15.81 -13.46 5.42
CA PHE A 105 14.77 -13.14 4.45
C PHE A 105 14.79 -11.65 4.05
N GLY A 106 14.91 -10.76 5.03
CA GLY A 106 15.00 -9.31 4.80
C GLY A 106 16.24 -8.94 3.96
N LEU A 107 17.38 -9.53 4.28
CA LEU A 107 18.63 -9.33 3.54
C LEU A 107 18.50 -9.80 2.08
N GLU A 108 17.96 -10.99 1.86
CA GLU A 108 17.72 -11.53 0.53
C GLU A 108 16.71 -10.68 -0.25
N SER A 109 15.71 -10.11 0.39
CA SER A 109 14.75 -9.17 -0.23
C SER A 109 15.47 -7.94 -0.77
N HIS A 110 16.33 -7.30 0.01
CA HIS A 110 17.13 -6.16 -0.44
C HIS A 110 18.07 -6.54 -1.60
N ARG A 111 18.74 -7.68 -1.51
CA ARG A 111 19.62 -8.18 -2.56
C ARG A 111 18.90 -8.36 -3.90
N ARG A 112 17.71 -8.98 -3.86
CA ARG A 112 16.89 -9.18 -5.08
C ARG A 112 16.37 -7.88 -5.65
N ALA A 113 15.90 -6.98 -4.81
CA ALA A 113 15.41 -5.69 -5.25
C ALA A 113 16.54 -4.85 -5.89
N TRP A 114 17.74 -4.86 -5.29
CA TRP A 114 18.88 -4.18 -5.85
C TRP A 114 19.33 -4.77 -7.19
N ALA A 115 19.42 -6.10 -7.30
CA ALA A 115 19.74 -6.76 -8.56
C ALA A 115 18.73 -6.42 -9.65
N ALA A 116 17.44 -6.46 -9.36
CA ALA A 116 16.39 -6.09 -10.31
C ALA A 116 16.48 -4.62 -10.75
N THR A 117 16.82 -3.70 -9.83
CA THR A 117 17.00 -2.29 -10.13
C THR A 117 18.21 -2.08 -11.05
N THR A 118 19.37 -2.68 -10.71
CA THR A 118 20.61 -2.51 -11.50
C THR A 118 20.54 -3.20 -12.86
N GLU A 119 19.73 -4.22 -13.02
CA GLU A 119 19.44 -4.90 -14.28
C GLU A 119 18.39 -4.17 -15.13
N GLY A 120 17.88 -3.03 -14.67
CA GLY A 120 16.90 -2.21 -15.41
C GLY A 120 15.51 -2.84 -15.50
N ARG A 121 15.18 -3.81 -14.63
CA ARG A 121 13.88 -4.50 -14.69
C ARG A 121 12.69 -3.59 -14.38
N PHE A 122 12.92 -2.48 -13.69
CA PHE A 122 11.90 -1.50 -13.32
C PHE A 122 11.89 -0.25 -14.21
N ASP A 123 12.73 -0.15 -15.25
CA ASP A 123 12.86 1.05 -16.09
C ASP A 123 11.55 1.46 -16.77
N ASN A 124 10.66 0.49 -17.05
CA ASN A 124 9.35 0.75 -17.64
C ASN A 124 8.25 1.03 -16.60
N GLU A 125 8.56 0.98 -15.31
CA GLU A 125 7.60 1.13 -14.20
C GLU A 125 7.87 2.38 -13.38
N ILE A 126 9.15 2.73 -13.19
CA ILE A 126 9.58 3.89 -12.42
C ILE A 126 9.45 5.15 -13.28
N ILE A 127 8.74 6.14 -12.76
CA ILE A 127 8.65 7.48 -13.36
C ILE A 127 9.25 8.49 -12.39
N GLY A 128 9.89 9.55 -12.92
CA GLY A 128 10.37 10.65 -12.10
C GLY A 128 9.22 11.43 -11.49
N ILE A 129 9.23 11.60 -10.18
CA ILE A 129 8.23 12.36 -9.41
C ILE A 129 8.94 13.45 -8.62
N GLU A 130 8.41 14.67 -8.68
CA GLU A 130 8.89 15.75 -7.82
C GLU A 130 8.49 15.49 -6.36
N GLY A 131 9.46 15.53 -5.48
CA GLY A 131 9.32 15.35 -4.05
C GLY A 131 10.30 16.23 -3.29
N HIS A 132 10.29 16.13 -1.96
CA HIS A 132 11.19 16.89 -1.10
C HIS A 132 12.23 15.96 -0.46
N ASP A 133 13.49 16.39 -0.46
CA ASP A 133 14.55 15.72 0.30
C ASP A 133 14.38 15.94 1.82
N ALA A 134 15.24 15.32 2.62
CA ALA A 134 15.21 15.42 4.07
C ALA A 134 15.42 16.87 4.58
N ALA A 135 15.96 17.76 3.77
CA ALA A 135 16.13 19.19 4.07
C ALA A 135 14.95 20.04 3.55
N GLY A 136 13.90 19.42 3.00
CA GLY A 136 12.73 20.11 2.44
C GLY A 136 12.95 20.77 1.09
N ARG A 137 14.03 20.43 0.37
CA ARG A 137 14.31 20.98 -0.96
C ARG A 137 13.64 20.12 -2.03
N LEU A 138 12.99 20.77 -2.97
CA LEU A 138 12.36 20.09 -4.12
C LEU A 138 13.41 19.40 -4.97
N GLN A 139 13.18 18.13 -5.28
CA GLN A 139 14.03 17.34 -6.19
C GLN A 139 13.21 16.35 -6.99
N LEU A 140 13.75 15.94 -8.14
CA LEU A 140 13.18 14.84 -8.93
C LEU A 140 13.64 13.51 -8.35
N CYS A 141 12.70 12.72 -7.80
CA CYS A 141 12.94 11.37 -7.31
C CYS A 141 12.76 10.37 -8.46
N THR A 142 13.81 9.62 -8.77
CA THR A 142 13.84 8.66 -9.89
C THR A 142 14.24 7.25 -9.47
N VAL A 143 14.39 7.02 -8.16
CA VAL A 143 14.83 5.74 -7.60
C VAL A 143 13.99 5.37 -6.38
N ASP A 144 13.86 4.07 -6.11
CA ASP A 144 13.32 3.55 -4.86
C ASP A 144 14.34 3.72 -3.72
N GLU A 145 14.03 4.59 -2.76
CA GLU A 145 14.96 4.96 -1.68
C GLU A 145 15.00 3.94 -0.53
N VAL A 146 14.09 2.96 -0.50
CA VAL A 146 13.98 1.99 0.60
C VAL A 146 14.95 0.82 0.48
N ILE A 147 15.53 0.58 -0.70
CA ILE A 147 16.49 -0.50 -0.93
C ILE A 147 17.81 -0.19 -0.22
N ARG A 148 18.35 -1.17 0.49
CA ARG A 148 19.64 -1.09 1.19
C ARG A 148 20.63 -2.09 0.56
N PRO A 149 21.36 -1.69 -0.49
CA PRO A 149 22.27 -2.59 -1.21
C PRO A 149 23.48 -3.03 -0.39
N ASP A 150 23.84 -2.23 0.59
CA ASP A 150 24.96 -2.43 1.52
C ASP A 150 24.55 -3.15 2.82
N ALA A 151 23.32 -3.59 2.94
CA ALA A 151 22.87 -4.32 4.13
C ALA A 151 23.65 -5.62 4.32
N THR A 152 24.02 -5.90 5.57
CA THR A 152 24.70 -7.12 5.96
C THR A 152 23.97 -7.82 7.11
N MET A 153 24.16 -9.13 7.24
CA MET A 153 23.57 -9.91 8.34
C MET A 153 24.01 -9.34 9.69
N GLU A 154 25.27 -8.94 9.83
CA GLU A 154 25.79 -8.38 11.06
C GLU A 154 25.10 -7.06 11.45
N GLN A 155 24.81 -6.19 10.48
CA GLN A 155 24.06 -4.96 10.73
C GLN A 155 22.62 -5.26 11.15
N MET A 156 21.95 -6.21 10.50
CA MET A 156 20.58 -6.58 10.82
C MET A 156 20.46 -7.16 12.23
N GLN A 157 21.37 -8.04 12.63
CA GLN A 157 21.39 -8.65 13.95
C GLN A 157 21.57 -7.63 15.10
N LYS A 158 22.22 -6.50 14.85
CA LYS A 158 22.39 -5.41 15.83
C LYS A 158 21.12 -4.58 16.06
N LEU A 159 20.10 -4.71 15.21
CA LEU A 159 18.87 -3.93 15.34
C LEU A 159 18.03 -4.43 16.52
N ARG A 160 17.46 -3.48 17.23
CA ARG A 160 16.55 -3.77 18.34
C ARG A 160 15.16 -4.14 17.80
N PRO A 161 14.42 -5.01 18.53
CA PRO A 161 13.01 -5.24 18.24
C PRO A 161 12.22 -3.92 18.21
N ALA A 162 11.35 -3.76 17.23
CA ALA A 162 10.60 -2.53 17.00
C ALA A 162 9.27 -2.49 17.76
N PHE A 163 8.66 -3.64 18.02
CA PHE A 163 7.29 -3.73 18.55
C PHE A 163 7.19 -4.36 19.95
N ASP A 164 8.04 -5.32 20.26
CA ASP A 164 8.11 -5.93 21.60
C ASP A 164 9.54 -5.83 22.15
N PRO A 165 9.82 -4.80 22.98
CA PRO A 165 11.17 -4.57 23.48
C PRO A 165 11.75 -5.68 24.37
N LYS A 166 10.88 -6.54 24.94
CA LYS A 166 11.30 -7.56 25.94
C LYS A 166 11.56 -8.94 25.38
N GLY A 167 11.18 -9.19 24.15
CA GLY A 167 11.33 -10.54 23.59
C GLY A 167 10.88 -10.64 22.13
N GLY A 168 10.77 -9.49 21.46
CA GLY A 168 10.44 -9.42 20.05
C GLY A 168 11.60 -9.80 19.14
N THR A 169 11.26 -10.12 17.92
CA THR A 169 12.18 -10.51 16.85
C THR A 169 12.03 -9.63 15.61
N VAL A 170 10.90 -8.96 15.46
CA VAL A 170 10.62 -8.09 14.32
C VAL A 170 11.35 -6.76 14.47
N THR A 171 12.12 -6.36 13.48
CA THR A 171 12.95 -5.14 13.49
C THR A 171 12.57 -4.19 12.37
N ALA A 172 13.19 -3.02 12.33
CA ALA A 172 13.07 -2.08 11.22
C ALA A 172 13.54 -2.69 9.88
N ALA A 173 14.54 -3.59 9.91
CA ALA A 173 15.05 -4.25 8.70
C ALA A 173 14.13 -5.37 8.17
N THR A 174 13.26 -5.90 9.01
CA THR A 174 12.29 -6.95 8.64
C THR A 174 10.85 -6.42 8.54
N SER A 175 10.69 -5.11 8.63
CA SER A 175 9.42 -4.40 8.49
C SER A 175 9.36 -3.59 7.21
N SER A 176 8.15 -3.41 6.68
CA SER A 176 7.91 -2.50 5.55
C SER A 176 8.22 -1.06 5.94
N ALA A 177 8.77 -0.30 5.01
CA ALA A 177 8.96 1.14 5.21
C ALA A 177 7.61 1.87 5.28
N LEU A 178 7.58 3.01 5.97
CA LEU A 178 6.52 4.00 5.86
C LEU A 178 6.71 4.72 4.52
N SER A 179 5.80 4.52 3.59
CA SER A 179 5.92 5.03 2.22
C SER A 179 4.63 5.69 1.77
N ASP A 180 4.76 6.73 0.98
CA ASP A 180 3.66 7.32 0.26
C ASP A 180 3.37 6.52 -1.00
N GLY A 181 2.12 6.48 -1.44
CA GLY A 181 1.75 5.75 -2.63
C GLY A 181 0.43 6.21 -3.21
N ALA A 182 0.31 6.07 -4.52
CA ALA A 182 -0.94 6.31 -5.23
C ALA A 182 -1.10 5.34 -6.40
N SER A 183 -2.34 5.05 -6.74
CA SER A 183 -2.67 4.24 -7.91
C SER A 183 -3.95 4.75 -8.58
N ALA A 184 -4.06 4.50 -9.87
CA ALA A 184 -5.29 4.76 -10.62
C ALA A 184 -5.52 3.68 -11.66
N MET A 185 -6.78 3.35 -11.90
CA MET A 185 -7.19 2.36 -12.89
C MET A 185 -8.55 2.76 -13.49
N LEU A 186 -8.67 2.57 -14.81
CA LEU A 186 -9.93 2.72 -15.52
C LEU A 186 -10.63 1.36 -15.59
N VAL A 187 -11.89 1.31 -15.20
CA VAL A 187 -12.73 0.11 -15.16
C VAL A 187 -14.01 0.38 -15.92
N MET A 188 -14.39 -0.55 -16.80
CA MET A 188 -15.63 -0.43 -17.59
C MET A 188 -16.17 -1.79 -17.97
N SER A 189 -17.40 -1.83 -18.50
CA SER A 189 -17.94 -3.05 -19.08
C SER A 189 -17.17 -3.47 -20.34
N ALA A 190 -17.15 -4.77 -20.65
CA ALA A 190 -16.50 -5.28 -21.84
C ALA A 190 -17.13 -4.68 -23.14
N GLN A 191 -18.44 -4.45 -23.11
CA GLN A 191 -19.13 -3.79 -24.23
C GLN A 191 -18.65 -2.36 -24.42
N LYS A 192 -18.55 -1.59 -23.32
CA LYS A 192 -18.07 -0.20 -23.39
C LYS A 192 -16.64 -0.09 -23.89
N ALA A 193 -15.77 -1.01 -23.47
CA ALA A 193 -14.40 -1.07 -23.97
C ALA A 193 -14.36 -1.29 -25.50
N LYS A 194 -15.22 -2.19 -26.00
CA LYS A 194 -15.35 -2.45 -27.43
C LYS A 194 -15.88 -1.22 -28.18
N ASP A 195 -16.92 -0.57 -27.67
CA ASP A 195 -17.53 0.61 -28.29
C ASP A 195 -16.57 1.79 -28.40
N LEU A 196 -15.65 1.90 -27.44
CA LEU A 196 -14.58 2.90 -27.41
C LEU A 196 -13.30 2.47 -28.15
N GLY A 197 -13.25 1.28 -28.72
CA GLY A 197 -12.06 0.75 -29.39
C GLY A 197 -10.89 0.47 -28.45
N LEU A 198 -11.13 0.33 -27.15
CA LEU A 198 -10.10 0.10 -26.14
C LEU A 198 -9.79 -1.39 -25.99
N LYS A 199 -8.51 -1.71 -25.87
CA LYS A 199 -8.05 -3.08 -25.58
C LYS A 199 -7.95 -3.28 -24.05
N PRO A 200 -8.78 -4.15 -23.45
CA PRO A 200 -8.68 -4.45 -22.03
C PRO A 200 -7.30 -5.08 -21.69
N ARG A 201 -6.69 -4.63 -20.60
CA ARG A 201 -5.44 -5.21 -20.07
C ARG A 201 -5.71 -6.47 -19.25
N ALA A 202 -6.84 -6.50 -18.55
CA ALA A 202 -7.27 -7.61 -17.71
C ALA A 202 -8.79 -7.68 -17.63
N ARG A 203 -9.30 -8.80 -17.12
CA ARG A 203 -10.73 -9.02 -16.83
C ARG A 203 -10.87 -9.43 -15.37
N ILE A 204 -11.78 -8.78 -14.63
CA ILE A 204 -12.17 -9.19 -13.29
C ILE A 204 -12.95 -10.50 -13.40
N ARG A 205 -12.44 -11.56 -12.76
CA ARG A 205 -13.02 -12.92 -12.82
C ARG A 205 -13.84 -13.25 -11.58
N SER A 206 -13.38 -12.81 -10.43
CA SER A 206 -14.02 -13.05 -9.14
C SER A 206 -13.65 -11.94 -8.16
N MET A 207 -14.47 -11.78 -7.16
CA MET A 207 -14.26 -10.84 -6.06
C MET A 207 -14.55 -11.58 -4.77
N ALA A 208 -13.68 -11.40 -3.77
CA ALA A 208 -13.81 -11.97 -2.44
C ALA A 208 -13.34 -10.98 -1.38
N VAL A 209 -13.81 -11.19 -0.15
CA VAL A 209 -13.49 -10.37 1.01
C VAL A 209 -13.11 -11.27 2.18
#